data_ce64c257d88691e48183f5a92bf3dec5
#
_entry.id   ce64c257d88691e48183f5a92bf3dec5
#
_cell.length_a   1.000
_cell.length_b   1.000
_cell.length_c   1.000
_cell.angle_alpha   90.00
_cell.angle_beta   90.00
_cell.angle_gamma   90.00
#
_symmetry.space_group_name_H-M   'P 1'
#
loop_
_entity.id
_entity.type
_entity.pdbx_description
1 polymer ?
#
loop_
_entity_poly.entity_id
_entity_poly.type
_entity_poly.pdbx_seq_one_letter_code
_entity_poly.pdbx_strand_id
1 'polypeptide(L)'
;DMPYHSRLLMLFYSVECGLKSLILKKIGKNTYEDLKFYYEINGKKVPGHDLKAMTKEVGIETRFPLKKIQLKGGGFILPGKYNELWRYGAHIENEEEEQREEKTLVQIAEWLLQRI
;
A
#
# COMPACT_ATOMS: atom_id res chain seq x y z
N ASP A 1 -13.84 -17.47 -10.91
CA ASP A 1 -13.19 -16.16 -10.99
C ASP A 1 -13.33 -15.39 -9.69
N MET A 2 -12.24 -14.77 -9.28
CA MET A 2 -12.24 -13.95 -8.08
C MET A 2 -12.90 -12.60 -8.36
N PRO A 3 -13.81 -12.13 -7.50
CA PRO A 3 -14.40 -10.80 -7.66
C PRO A 3 -13.32 -9.71 -7.76
N TYR A 4 -13.63 -8.67 -8.50
CA TYR A 4 -12.69 -7.59 -8.78
C TYR A 4 -12.10 -6.96 -7.51
N HIS A 5 -12.96 -6.61 -6.55
CA HIS A 5 -12.50 -5.98 -5.31
C HIS A 5 -11.66 -6.92 -4.45
N SER A 6 -11.95 -8.22 -4.47
CA SER A 6 -11.13 -9.22 -3.77
C SER A 6 -9.74 -9.32 -4.40
N ARG A 7 -9.66 -9.23 -5.73
CA ARG A 7 -8.39 -9.21 -6.46
C ARG A 7 -7.56 -7.99 -6.08
N LEU A 8 -8.19 -6.82 -6.02
CA LEU A 8 -7.52 -5.58 -5.62
C LEU A 8 -7.04 -5.65 -4.17
N LEU A 9 -7.84 -6.24 -3.30
CA LEU A 9 -7.47 -6.38 -1.90
C LEU A 9 -6.26 -7.31 -1.74
N MET A 10 -6.22 -8.41 -2.49
CA MET A 10 -5.07 -9.32 -2.47
C MET A 10 -3.83 -8.65 -3.02
N LEU A 11 -3.96 -7.88 -4.08
CA LEU A 11 -2.85 -7.10 -4.65
C LEU A 11 -2.33 -6.10 -3.62
N PHE A 12 -3.23 -5.41 -2.94
CA PHE A 12 -2.89 -4.47 -1.88
C PHE A 12 -2.05 -5.17 -0.80
N TYR A 13 -2.52 -6.30 -0.29
CA TYR A 13 -1.80 -7.02 0.77
C TYR A 13 -0.46 -7.58 0.30
N SER A 14 -0.36 -8.00 -0.96
CA SER A 14 0.90 -8.47 -1.53
C SER A 14 1.93 -7.34 -1.56
N VAL A 15 1.51 -6.16 -1.98
CA VAL A 15 2.38 -4.98 -2.02
C VAL A 15 2.77 -4.57 -0.59
N GLU A 16 1.81 -4.56 0.32
CA GLU A 16 2.06 -4.22 1.72
C GLU A 16 3.11 -5.17 2.34
N CYS A 17 2.93 -6.46 2.18
CA CYS A 17 3.87 -7.45 2.71
C CYS A 17 5.25 -7.32 2.09
N GLY A 18 5.32 -7.10 0.79
CA GLY A 18 6.59 -6.91 0.09
C GLY A 18 7.34 -5.68 0.56
N LEU A 19 6.63 -4.56 0.72
CA LEU A 19 7.23 -3.32 1.22
C LEU A 19 7.73 -3.48 2.66
N LYS A 20 6.94 -4.11 3.51
CA LYS A 20 7.35 -4.38 4.90
C LYS A 20 8.60 -5.27 4.94
N SER A 21 8.67 -6.28 4.06
CA SER A 21 9.85 -7.14 3.95
C SER A 21 11.10 -6.34 3.58
N LEU A 22 10.99 -5.41 2.64
CA LEU A 22 12.10 -4.55 2.25
C LEU A 22 12.53 -3.62 3.38
N ILE A 23 11.57 -3.05 4.10
CA ILE A 23 11.88 -2.19 5.25
C ILE A 23 12.63 -2.99 6.31
N LEU A 24 12.14 -4.19 6.63
CA LEU A 24 12.81 -5.08 7.58
C LEU A 24 14.23 -5.42 7.15
N LYS A 25 14.42 -5.73 5.88
CA LYS A 25 15.74 -6.02 5.32
C LYS A 25 16.67 -4.82 5.45
N LYS A 26 16.15 -3.61 5.16
CA LYS A 26 16.89 -2.37 5.24
C LYS A 26 17.40 -2.11 6.66
N ILE A 27 16.59 -2.39 7.67
CA ILE A 27 16.97 -2.18 9.08
C ILE A 27 17.67 -3.40 9.69
N GLY A 28 17.83 -4.50 8.94
CA GLY A 28 18.51 -5.71 9.41
C GLY A 28 17.70 -6.52 10.42
N LYS A 29 16.38 -6.50 10.29
CA LYS A 29 15.47 -7.17 11.22
C LYS A 29 14.55 -8.15 10.49
N ASN A 30 13.86 -9.02 11.23
CA ASN A 30 13.09 -10.12 10.64
C ASN A 30 11.63 -10.21 11.07
N THR A 31 11.20 -9.48 12.11
CA THR A 31 9.85 -9.63 12.65
C THR A 31 9.11 -8.31 12.70
N TYR A 32 7.77 -8.39 12.74
CA TYR A 32 6.93 -7.21 12.91
C TYR A 32 7.22 -6.48 14.23
N GLU A 33 7.53 -7.23 15.27
CA GLU A 33 7.90 -6.66 16.58
C GLU A 33 9.15 -5.79 16.44
N ASP A 34 10.15 -6.26 15.69
CA ASP A 34 11.36 -5.49 15.41
C ASP A 34 11.07 -4.23 14.64
N LEU A 35 10.15 -4.30 13.65
CA LEU A 35 9.74 -3.16 12.87
C LEU A 35 9.09 -2.11 13.76
N LYS A 36 8.16 -2.54 14.61
CA LYS A 36 7.46 -1.67 15.54
C LYS A 36 8.44 -0.97 16.48
N PHE A 37 9.37 -1.73 17.05
CA PHE A 37 10.40 -1.19 17.95
C PHE A 37 11.27 -0.15 17.24
N TYR A 38 11.69 -0.46 16.00
CA TYR A 38 12.49 0.47 15.21
C TYR A 38 11.79 1.82 15.01
N TYR A 39 10.49 1.79 14.65
CA TYR A 39 9.74 3.04 14.48
C TYR A 39 9.57 3.78 15.81
N GLU A 40 9.32 3.08 16.88
CA GLU A 40 9.14 3.68 18.21
C GLU A 40 10.39 4.41 18.68
N ILE A 41 11.58 3.78 18.58
CA ILE A 41 12.82 4.40 19.02
C ILE A 41 13.24 5.57 18.14
N ASN A 42 12.76 5.65 16.91
CA ASN A 42 13.02 6.76 16.01
C ASN A 42 11.94 7.83 16.08
N GLY A 43 11.01 7.71 17.02
CA GLY A 43 9.94 8.70 17.21
C GLY A 43 8.94 8.74 16.07
N LYS A 44 8.82 7.65 15.31
CA LYS A 44 7.94 7.55 14.17
C LYS A 44 6.77 6.60 14.45
N LYS A 45 5.67 6.82 13.76
CA LYS A 45 4.51 5.92 13.82
C LYS A 45 4.71 4.77 12.85
N VAL A 46 4.38 3.55 13.30
CA VAL A 46 4.40 2.37 12.43
C VAL A 46 3.42 2.59 11.27
N PRO A 47 3.82 2.30 10.01
CA PRO A 47 2.98 2.58 8.85
C PRO A 47 1.63 1.86 8.82
N GLY A 48 1.50 0.70 9.47
CA GLY A 48 0.27 -0.09 9.42
C GLY A 48 -0.05 -0.52 7.98
N HIS A 49 -1.18 -0.02 7.45
CA HIS A 49 -1.58 -0.28 6.07
C HIS A 49 -1.29 0.91 5.14
N ASP A 50 -0.52 1.88 5.58
CA ASP A 50 -0.24 3.09 4.81
C ASP A 50 0.84 2.82 3.76
N LEU A 51 0.40 2.44 2.55
CA LEU A 51 1.31 2.15 1.44
C LEU A 51 2.13 3.37 1.04
N LYS A 52 1.55 4.58 1.11
CA LYS A 52 2.28 5.78 0.74
C LYS A 52 3.47 6.01 1.68
N ALA A 53 3.25 5.82 2.97
CA ALA A 53 4.33 5.94 3.95
C ALA A 53 5.41 4.89 3.69
N MET A 54 5.03 3.66 3.35
CA MET A 54 5.98 2.59 3.06
C MET A 54 6.75 2.82 1.77
N THR A 55 6.11 3.32 0.71
CA THR A 55 6.82 3.65 -0.54
C THR A 55 7.81 4.78 -0.32
N LYS A 56 7.48 5.72 0.55
CA LYS A 56 8.40 6.80 0.94
C LYS A 56 9.61 6.23 1.68
N GLU A 57 9.39 5.32 2.61
CA GLU A 57 10.46 4.71 3.41
C GLU A 57 11.45 3.94 2.54
N VAL A 58 10.98 3.26 1.48
CA VAL A 58 11.88 2.53 0.57
C VAL A 58 12.33 3.37 -0.63
N GLY A 59 11.91 4.64 -0.70
CA GLY A 59 12.43 5.59 -1.70
C GLY A 59 11.84 5.48 -3.09
N ILE A 60 10.63 4.94 -3.24
CA ILE A 60 9.99 4.76 -4.55
C ILE A 60 8.73 5.60 -4.76
N GLU A 61 8.40 6.49 -3.83
CA GLU A 61 7.14 7.23 -3.90
C GLU A 61 6.99 8.12 -5.13
N THR A 62 8.10 8.66 -5.66
CA THR A 62 8.05 9.49 -6.87
C THR A 62 7.99 8.65 -8.14
N ARG A 63 8.60 7.47 -8.11
CA ARG A 63 8.61 6.55 -9.26
C ARG A 63 7.25 5.85 -9.44
N PHE A 64 6.61 5.48 -8.32
CA PHE A 64 5.32 4.80 -8.30
C PHE A 64 4.35 5.57 -7.41
N PRO A 65 3.86 6.74 -7.84
CA PRO A 65 3.01 7.58 -7.00
C PRO A 65 1.64 6.95 -6.77
N LEU A 66 1.25 6.87 -5.50
CA LEU A 66 -0.08 6.42 -5.10
C LEU A 66 -0.90 7.65 -4.74
N LYS A 67 -2.11 7.73 -5.27
CA LYS A 67 -2.97 8.92 -5.15
C LYS A 67 -4.31 8.55 -4.54
N LYS A 68 -5.03 9.57 -4.07
CA LYS A 68 -6.36 9.41 -3.52
C LYS A 68 -7.35 8.98 -4.60
N ILE A 69 -8.39 8.28 -4.18
CA ILE A 69 -9.50 7.88 -5.04
C ILE A 69 -10.75 8.60 -4.55
N GLN A 70 -11.44 9.31 -5.44
CA GLN A 70 -12.64 10.07 -5.11
C GLN A 70 -13.81 9.13 -4.87
N LEU A 71 -14.60 9.43 -3.84
CA LEU A 71 -15.80 8.65 -3.52
C LEU A 71 -17.03 9.33 -4.10
N LYS A 72 -18.00 8.50 -4.50
CA LYS A 72 -19.30 8.97 -4.95
C LYS A 72 -20.02 9.64 -3.78
N GLY A 73 -20.57 10.82 -4.02
CA GLY A 73 -21.22 11.57 -2.96
C GLY A 73 -20.32 12.49 -2.16
N GLY A 74 -19.02 12.53 -2.49
CA GLY A 74 -18.05 13.42 -1.84
C GLY A 74 -17.02 12.67 -1.02
N GLY A 75 -15.92 13.34 -0.70
CA GLY A 75 -14.83 12.75 0.03
C GLY A 75 -13.90 11.93 -0.86
N PHE A 76 -12.90 11.34 -0.25
CA PHE A 76 -11.90 10.55 -0.98
C PHE A 76 -11.26 9.52 -0.03
N ILE A 77 -10.61 8.51 -0.64
CA ILE A 77 -9.83 7.50 0.07
C ILE A 77 -8.35 7.74 -0.22
N LEU A 78 -7.55 7.84 0.84
CA LEU A 78 -6.09 7.93 0.75
C LEU A 78 -5.48 6.54 0.59
N PRO A 79 -4.24 6.43 0.07
CA PRO A 79 -3.58 5.12 -0.07
C PRO A 79 -3.52 4.29 1.21
N GLY A 80 -3.42 4.95 2.36
CA GLY A 80 -3.43 4.25 3.65
C GLY A 80 -4.74 3.58 4.00
N LYS A 81 -5.80 3.85 3.23
CA LYS A 81 -7.15 3.31 3.46
C LYS A 81 -7.69 2.51 2.28
N TYR A 82 -6.87 2.22 1.26
CA TYR A 82 -7.32 1.42 0.12
C TYR A 82 -7.90 0.07 0.55
N ASN A 83 -7.33 -0.54 1.60
CA ASN A 83 -7.84 -1.82 2.09
C ASN A 83 -9.29 -1.72 2.54
N GLU A 84 -9.70 -0.59 3.11
CA GLU A 84 -11.09 -0.38 3.53
C GLU A 84 -12.02 -0.24 2.34
N LEU A 85 -11.58 0.50 1.30
CA LEU A 85 -12.34 0.64 0.06
C LEU A 85 -12.66 -0.71 -0.55
N TRP A 86 -11.66 -1.58 -0.67
CA TRP A 86 -11.80 -2.86 -1.34
C TRP A 86 -12.39 -3.96 -0.46
N ARG A 87 -12.28 -3.83 0.86
CA ARG A 87 -12.89 -4.76 1.80
C ARG A 87 -14.39 -4.52 1.95
N TYR A 88 -14.80 -3.25 2.03
CA TYR A 88 -16.18 -2.88 2.31
C TYR A 88 -16.97 -2.44 1.09
N GLY A 89 -16.34 -2.31 -0.06
CA GLY A 89 -17.02 -2.03 -1.31
C GLY A 89 -17.63 -0.64 -1.42
N ALA A 90 -16.94 0.39 -0.95
CA ALA A 90 -17.42 1.76 -1.08
C ALA A 90 -17.54 2.15 -2.57
N HIS A 91 -18.51 3.01 -2.88
CA HIS A 91 -18.73 3.46 -4.25
C HIS A 91 -17.76 4.59 -4.62
N ILE A 92 -17.05 4.39 -5.72
CA ILE A 92 -16.08 5.38 -6.22
C ILE A 92 -16.73 6.25 -7.29
N GLU A 93 -16.25 7.49 -7.42
CA GLU A 93 -16.75 8.45 -8.38
C GLU A 93 -16.29 8.14 -9.80
N ASN A 94 -15.03 7.74 -9.97
CA ASN A 94 -14.41 7.53 -11.27
C ASN A 94 -13.60 6.24 -11.28
N GLU A 95 -14.08 5.24 -12.03
CA GLU A 95 -13.41 3.96 -12.14
C GLU A 95 -11.99 4.07 -12.71
N GLU A 96 -11.72 5.08 -13.53
CA GLU A 96 -10.39 5.29 -14.08
C GLU A 96 -9.36 5.58 -12.99
N GLU A 97 -9.77 6.25 -11.91
CA GLU A 97 -8.87 6.48 -10.77
C GLU A 97 -8.49 5.17 -10.09
N GLU A 98 -9.47 4.29 -9.88
CA GLU A 98 -9.20 2.98 -9.28
C GLU A 98 -8.30 2.14 -10.17
N GLN A 99 -8.55 2.15 -11.48
CA GLN A 99 -7.72 1.41 -12.44
C GLN A 99 -6.30 1.96 -12.49
N ARG A 100 -6.14 3.26 -12.36
CA ARG A 100 -4.83 3.90 -12.30
C ARG A 100 -4.04 3.42 -11.07
N GLU A 101 -4.70 3.37 -9.91
CA GLU A 101 -4.04 2.90 -8.70
C GLU A 101 -3.76 1.40 -8.75
N GLU A 102 -4.63 0.62 -9.36
CA GLU A 102 -4.38 -0.80 -9.59
C GLU A 102 -3.11 -0.99 -10.43
N LYS A 103 -2.99 -0.23 -11.50
CA LYS A 103 -1.82 -0.30 -12.37
C LYS A 103 -0.54 0.03 -11.62
N THR A 104 -0.58 1.07 -10.79
CA THR A 104 0.56 1.46 -9.96
C THR A 104 0.93 0.36 -8.97
N LEU A 105 -0.07 -0.25 -8.34
CA LEU A 105 0.17 -1.36 -7.40
C LEU A 105 0.80 -2.56 -8.11
N VAL A 106 0.36 -2.88 -9.32
CA VAL A 106 0.96 -3.94 -10.12
C VAL A 106 2.43 -3.63 -10.43
N GLN A 107 2.72 -2.39 -10.79
CA GLN A 107 4.10 -1.97 -11.07
C GLN A 107 4.97 -2.09 -9.82
N ILE A 108 4.45 -1.72 -8.67
CA ILE A 108 5.17 -1.88 -7.39
C ILE A 108 5.40 -3.37 -7.11
N ALA A 109 4.38 -4.20 -7.31
CA ALA A 109 4.50 -5.65 -7.09
C ALA A 109 5.59 -6.26 -7.98
N GLU A 110 5.64 -5.88 -9.24
CA GLU A 110 6.68 -6.35 -10.16
C GLU A 110 8.07 -5.89 -9.73
N TRP A 111 8.18 -4.64 -9.31
CA TRP A 111 9.42 -4.10 -8.80
C TRP A 111 9.89 -4.86 -7.54
N LEU A 112 8.96 -5.19 -6.65
CA LEU A 112 9.26 -5.95 -5.43
C LEU A 112 9.78 -7.35 -5.73
N LEU A 113 9.21 -8.04 -6.73
CA LEU A 113 9.61 -9.38 -7.10
C LEU A 113 11.09 -9.48 -7.49
N GLN A 114 11.68 -8.38 -7.94
CA GLN A 114 13.09 -8.35 -8.32
C GLN A 114 14.01 -8.09 -7.13
N ARG A 115 13.47 -7.80 -5.96
CA ARG A 115 14.25 -7.35 -4.80
C ARG A 115 14.07 -8.18 -3.54
N ILE A 116 13.07 -9.04 -3.52
CA ILE A 116 12.81 -9.89 -2.33
C ILE A 116 12.99 -11.37 -2.63
#